data_364f35e4a03acf746aac2f2e3e8bffe9
#
_entry.id   364f35e4a03acf746aac2f2e3e8bffe9
#
_cell.length_a   1.000
_cell.length_b   1.000
_cell.length_c   1.000
_cell.angle_alpha   90.00
_cell.angle_beta   90.00
_cell.angle_gamma   90.00
#
_symmetry.space_group_name_H-M   'P 1'
#
loop_
_entity.id
_entity.type
_entity.pdbx_description
1 polymer ?
#
loop_
_entity_poly.entity_id
_entity_poly.type
_entity_poly.pdbx_seq_one_letter_code
_entity_poly.pdbx_strand_id
1 'polypeptide(L)'
;MNQIDTGKFISSCRKEKGLTQAQLAEKLNITDRAVSKWETGKCMPDSSIMLELCNILDVTVNELLSGERIETNNYEEKVVENLIELKRKDENNMKKNTIISIVYTITMALVNTIS
;
A
#
# COMPACT_ATOMS: atom_id res chain seq x y z
N MET A 1 1.06 -4.99 5.52
CA MET A 1 0.74 -5.38 4.13
C MET A 1 0.34 -6.83 4.10
N ASN A 2 -0.82 -7.11 3.54
CA ASN A 2 -1.37 -8.47 3.47
C ASN A 2 -1.75 -8.77 2.03
N GLN A 3 -1.16 -9.82 1.45
CA GLN A 3 -1.42 -10.23 0.07
C GLN A 3 -2.89 -10.53 -0.18
N ILE A 4 -3.57 -11.11 0.79
CA ILE A 4 -5.00 -11.45 0.70
C ILE A 4 -5.84 -10.19 0.65
N ASP A 5 -5.59 -9.23 1.53
CA ASP A 5 -6.31 -7.96 1.59
C ASP A 5 -6.06 -7.12 0.34
N THR A 6 -4.81 -7.05 -0.11
CA THR A 6 -4.46 -6.37 -1.36
C THR A 6 -5.18 -7.01 -2.54
N GLY A 7 -5.22 -8.34 -2.61
CA GLY A 7 -5.91 -9.07 -3.67
C GLY A 7 -7.41 -8.79 -3.70
N LYS A 8 -8.06 -8.78 -2.55
CA LYS A 8 -9.49 -8.43 -2.44
C LYS A 8 -9.73 -6.99 -2.87
N PHE A 9 -8.83 -6.08 -2.51
CA PHE A 9 -8.92 -4.68 -2.90
C PHE A 9 -8.80 -4.51 -4.41
N ILE A 10 -7.85 -5.20 -5.05
CA ILE A 10 -7.69 -5.20 -6.51
C ILE A 10 -8.98 -5.68 -7.17
N SER A 11 -9.55 -6.78 -6.69
CA SER A 11 -10.80 -7.34 -7.22
C SER A 11 -11.95 -6.36 -7.11
N SER A 12 -12.11 -5.71 -5.96
CA SER A 12 -13.15 -4.70 -5.73
C SER A 12 -13.00 -3.52 -6.67
N CYS A 13 -11.80 -2.96 -6.78
CA CYS A 13 -11.52 -1.80 -7.62
C CYS A 13 -11.71 -2.14 -9.10
N ARG A 14 -11.30 -3.34 -9.52
CA ARG A 14 -11.52 -3.82 -10.87
C ARG A 14 -13.01 -3.88 -11.21
N LYS A 15 -13.81 -4.44 -10.32
CA LYS A 15 -15.26 -4.55 -10.50
C LYS A 15 -15.93 -3.18 -10.53
N GLU A 16 -15.49 -2.24 -9.70
CA GLU A 16 -15.97 -0.86 -9.72
C GLU A 16 -15.74 -0.18 -11.07
N LYS A 17 -14.64 -0.50 -11.73
CA LYS A 17 -14.31 0.01 -13.08
C LYS A 17 -15.04 -0.76 -14.19
N GLY A 18 -15.82 -1.79 -13.85
CA GLY A 18 -16.52 -2.60 -14.83
C GLY A 18 -15.62 -3.49 -15.68
N LEU A 19 -14.44 -3.83 -15.19
CA LEU A 19 -13.46 -4.63 -15.91
C LEU A 19 -13.52 -6.09 -15.46
N THR A 20 -13.39 -7.01 -16.43
CA THR A 20 -13.13 -8.43 -16.14
C THR A 20 -11.64 -8.61 -15.84
N GLN A 21 -11.26 -9.76 -15.27
CA GLN A 21 -9.84 -10.10 -15.08
C GLN A 21 -9.08 -10.07 -16.41
N ALA A 22 -9.69 -10.61 -17.46
CA ALA A 22 -9.10 -10.61 -18.80
C ALA A 22 -8.90 -9.20 -19.36
N GLN A 23 -9.88 -8.31 -19.16
CA GLN A 23 -9.77 -6.92 -19.60
C GLN A 23 -8.69 -6.15 -18.85
N LEU A 24 -8.58 -6.34 -17.56
CA LEU A 24 -7.50 -5.74 -16.78
C LEU A 24 -6.14 -6.25 -17.24
N ALA A 25 -6.04 -7.56 -17.44
CA ALA A 25 -4.81 -8.19 -17.91
C ALA A 25 -4.38 -7.63 -19.28
N GLU A 26 -5.34 -7.46 -20.20
CA GLU A 26 -5.09 -6.88 -21.53
C GLU A 26 -4.52 -5.46 -21.41
N LYS A 27 -5.09 -4.64 -20.56
CA LYS A 27 -4.62 -3.26 -20.32
C LYS A 27 -3.19 -3.22 -19.77
N LEU A 28 -2.81 -4.21 -18.99
CA LEU A 28 -1.47 -4.34 -18.40
C LEU A 28 -0.50 -5.16 -19.27
N ASN A 29 -0.98 -5.69 -20.38
CA ASN A 29 -0.21 -6.57 -21.27
C ASN A 29 0.37 -7.81 -20.55
N ILE A 30 -0.46 -8.42 -19.71
CA ILE A 30 -0.14 -9.64 -18.96
C ILE A 30 -1.26 -10.66 -19.14
N THR A 31 -1.12 -11.82 -18.51
CA THR A 31 -2.15 -12.88 -18.57
C THR A 31 -3.24 -12.65 -17.51
N ASP A 32 -4.45 -13.13 -17.79
CA ASP A 32 -5.56 -13.12 -16.83
C ASP A 32 -5.25 -13.99 -15.61
N ARG A 33 -4.42 -15.03 -15.79
CA ARG A 33 -3.94 -15.90 -14.71
C ARG A 33 -3.12 -15.11 -13.69
N ALA A 34 -2.32 -14.15 -14.13
CA ALA A 34 -1.55 -13.27 -13.25
C ALA A 34 -2.49 -12.43 -12.36
N VAL A 35 -3.52 -11.83 -12.98
CA VAL A 35 -4.53 -11.07 -12.23
C VAL A 35 -5.24 -11.95 -11.21
N SER A 36 -5.62 -13.17 -11.62
CA SER A 36 -6.26 -14.14 -10.71
C SER A 36 -5.38 -14.48 -9.52
N LYS A 37 -4.09 -14.64 -9.72
CA LYS A 37 -3.14 -14.90 -8.61
C LYS A 37 -3.07 -13.75 -7.63
N TRP A 38 -3.11 -12.51 -8.11
CA TRP A 38 -3.15 -11.34 -7.24
C TRP A 38 -4.44 -11.34 -6.41
N GLU A 39 -5.58 -11.52 -7.06
CA GLU A 39 -6.90 -11.42 -6.43
C GLU A 39 -7.16 -12.54 -5.42
N THR A 40 -6.51 -13.67 -5.57
CA THR A 40 -6.60 -14.80 -4.63
C THR A 40 -5.52 -14.77 -3.53
N GLY A 41 -4.64 -13.77 -3.56
CA GLY A 41 -3.60 -13.62 -2.55
C GLY A 41 -2.42 -14.55 -2.70
N LYS A 42 -2.24 -15.17 -3.87
CA LYS A 42 -1.12 -16.09 -4.13
C LYS A 42 0.19 -15.35 -4.37
N CYS A 43 0.14 -14.17 -4.96
CA CYS A 43 1.31 -13.32 -5.15
C CYS A 43 0.90 -11.85 -5.24
N MET A 44 1.87 -10.96 -5.05
CA MET A 44 1.70 -9.53 -5.22
C MET A 44 2.00 -9.13 -6.66
N PRO A 45 1.40 -8.04 -7.18
CA PRO A 45 1.84 -7.45 -8.43
C PRO A 45 3.31 -7.06 -8.35
N ASP A 46 4.05 -7.27 -9.45
CA ASP A 46 5.43 -6.84 -9.57
C ASP A 46 5.50 -5.30 -9.48
N SER A 47 6.56 -4.79 -8.88
CA SER A 47 6.76 -3.34 -8.75
C SER A 47 6.77 -2.62 -10.10
N SER A 48 7.23 -3.28 -11.16
CA SER A 48 7.22 -2.72 -12.51
C SER A 48 5.81 -2.46 -13.07
N ILE A 49 4.82 -3.22 -12.60
CA ILE A 49 3.42 -3.13 -13.06
C ILE A 49 2.58 -2.30 -12.08
N MET A 50 3.03 -2.15 -10.85
CA MET A 50 2.22 -1.59 -9.76
C MET A 50 1.71 -0.17 -10.05
N LEU A 51 2.54 0.71 -10.60
CA LEU A 51 2.13 2.08 -10.93
C LEU A 51 1.05 2.09 -12.01
N GLU A 52 1.21 1.30 -13.05
CA GLU A 52 0.25 1.20 -14.15
C GLU A 52 -1.07 0.60 -13.66
N LEU A 53 -1.01 -0.42 -12.83
CA LEU A 53 -2.18 -1.01 -12.19
C LEU A 53 -2.94 0.03 -11.36
N CYS A 54 -2.24 0.82 -10.55
CA CYS A 54 -2.83 1.88 -9.76
C CYS A 54 -3.49 2.95 -10.64
N ASN A 55 -2.87 3.31 -11.75
CA ASN A 55 -3.46 4.27 -12.70
C ASN A 55 -4.75 3.75 -13.31
N ILE A 56 -4.79 2.49 -13.70
CA ILE A 56 -5.98 1.87 -14.30
C ILE A 56 -7.11 1.78 -13.27
N LEU A 57 -6.80 1.41 -12.04
CA LEU A 57 -7.78 1.26 -10.97
C LEU A 57 -8.14 2.58 -10.30
N ASP A 58 -7.44 3.66 -10.62
CA ASP A 58 -7.62 4.99 -10.02
C ASP A 58 -7.45 4.96 -8.49
N VAL A 59 -6.36 4.35 -8.07
CA VAL A 59 -5.96 4.27 -6.66
C VAL A 59 -4.48 4.64 -6.51
N THR A 60 -4.08 4.97 -5.30
CA THR A 60 -2.66 5.21 -5.00
C THR A 60 -1.96 3.89 -4.65
N VAL A 61 -0.63 3.88 -4.79
CA VAL A 61 0.18 2.72 -4.37
C VAL A 61 -0.04 2.44 -2.88
N ASN A 62 -0.16 3.48 -2.07
CA ASN A 62 -0.38 3.33 -0.64
C ASN A 62 -1.72 2.66 -0.33
N GLU A 63 -2.78 3.03 -1.05
CA GLU A 63 -4.09 2.37 -0.94
C GLU A 63 -4.01 0.90 -1.33
N LEU A 64 -3.29 0.61 -2.41
CA LEU A 64 -3.10 -0.77 -2.87
C LEU A 64 -2.38 -1.62 -1.81
N LEU A 65 -1.31 -1.10 -1.24
CA LEU A 65 -0.54 -1.78 -0.20
C LEU A 65 -1.32 -1.92 1.11
N SER A 66 -2.19 -0.96 1.41
CA SER A 66 -3.05 -1.01 2.60
C SER A 66 -4.26 -1.92 2.41
N GLY A 67 -4.64 -2.18 1.15
CA GLY A 67 -5.82 -2.98 0.83
C GLY A 67 -7.13 -2.27 1.11
N GLU A 68 -7.12 -0.93 1.15
CA GLU A 68 -8.32 -0.13 1.43
C GLU A 68 -8.18 1.27 0.83
N ARG A 69 -9.32 1.90 0.54
CA ARG A 69 -9.33 3.30 0.13
C ARG A 69 -9.05 4.18 1.34
N ILE A 70 -8.26 5.22 1.11
CA ILE A 70 -7.83 6.14 2.15
C ILE A 70 -8.42 7.52 1.86
N GLU A 71 -9.19 8.05 2.82
CA GLU A 71 -9.68 9.41 2.72
C GLU A 71 -8.54 10.40 2.91
N THR A 72 -8.64 11.57 2.27
CA THR A 72 -7.57 12.58 2.26
C THR A 72 -7.14 12.99 3.67
N ASN A 73 -8.06 13.03 4.61
CA ASN A 73 -7.78 13.39 6.01
C ASN A 73 -7.00 12.32 6.78
N ASN A 74 -6.99 11.06 6.31
CA ASN A 74 -6.29 9.93 6.95
C ASN A 74 -5.03 9.53 6.20
N TYR A 75 -4.73 10.18 5.07
CA TYR A 75 -3.66 9.78 4.16
C TYR A 75 -2.29 9.76 4.84
N GLU A 76 -1.95 10.81 5.57
CA GLU A 76 -0.65 10.92 6.24
C GLU A 76 -0.46 9.84 7.31
N GLU A 77 -1.50 9.56 8.08
CA GLU A 77 -1.48 8.53 9.11
C GLU A 77 -1.23 7.14 8.49
N LYS A 78 -1.91 6.82 7.39
CA LYS A 78 -1.74 5.52 6.71
C LYS A 78 -0.37 5.38 6.05
N VAL A 79 0.19 6.45 5.51
CA VAL A 79 1.54 6.44 4.96
C VAL A 79 2.55 6.13 6.06
N VAL A 80 2.41 6.76 7.22
CA VAL A 80 3.29 6.51 8.37
C VAL A 80 3.16 5.06 8.86
N GLU A 81 1.94 4.54 8.99
CA GLU A 81 1.73 3.14 9.38
C GLU A 81 2.41 2.15 8.42
N ASN A 82 2.27 2.38 7.13
CA ASN A 82 2.89 1.51 6.11
C ASN A 82 4.41 1.58 6.17
N LEU A 83 4.98 2.75 6.39
CA LEU A 83 6.43 2.91 6.55
C LEU A 83 6.94 2.20 7.80
N ILE A 84 6.19 2.25 8.90
CA ILE A 84 6.54 1.55 10.15
C ILE A 84 6.52 0.04 9.93
N GLU A 85 5.53 -0.50 9.22
CA GLU A 85 5.47 -1.94 8.90
C GLU A 85 6.64 -2.39 8.04
N LEU A 86 7.02 -1.61 7.02
CA LEU A 86 8.18 -1.91 6.18
C LEU A 86 9.46 -1.96 7.01
N LYS A 87 9.63 -1.02 7.94
CA LYS A 87 10.78 -1.02 8.85
C LYS A 87 10.78 -2.20 9.79
N ARG A 88 9.62 -2.62 10.31
CA ARG A 88 9.54 -3.78 11.21
C ARG A 88 10.00 -5.08 10.57
N LYS A 89 9.78 -5.24 9.25
CA LYS A 89 10.24 -6.42 8.52
C LYS A 89 11.75 -6.45 8.35
N ASP A 90 12.38 -5.28 8.19
CA ASP A 90 13.82 -5.17 7.94
C ASP A 90 14.63 -5.12 9.24
N GLU A 91 14.01 -4.78 10.36
CA GLU A 91 14.72 -4.45 11.58
C GLU A 91 14.36 -5.29 12.80
N ASN A 92 14.61 -6.58 12.73
CA ASN A 92 14.75 -7.35 13.97
C ASN A 92 15.92 -6.88 14.83
N ASN A 93 16.66 -5.85 14.39
CA ASN A 93 17.90 -5.41 15.03
C ASN A 93 17.97 -3.93 15.42
N MET A 94 17.00 -3.08 15.05
CA MET A 94 17.02 -1.71 15.55
C MET A 94 16.37 -1.64 16.93
N LYS A 95 17.15 -1.11 17.86
CA LYS A 95 16.67 -0.88 19.22
C LYS A 95 15.49 0.09 19.18
N LYS A 96 14.34 -0.33 19.70
CA LYS A 96 13.14 0.49 19.85
C LYS A 96 13.44 1.88 20.45
N ASN A 97 14.46 1.97 21.28
CA ASN A 97 14.91 3.19 21.92
C ASN A 97 15.35 4.29 20.95
N THR A 98 15.93 3.93 19.79
CA THR A 98 16.37 4.91 18.80
C THR A 98 15.19 5.60 18.12
N ILE A 99 14.15 4.84 17.79
CA ILE A 99 12.93 5.38 17.16
C ILE A 99 12.17 6.27 18.13
N ILE A 100 12.01 5.83 19.38
CA ILE A 100 11.37 6.60 20.44
C ILE A 100 12.12 7.91 20.69
N SER A 101 13.45 7.87 20.69
CA SER A 101 14.30 9.03 20.86
C SER A 101 14.13 10.06 19.73
N ILE A 102 14.06 9.61 18.49
CA ILE A 102 13.84 10.47 17.32
C ILE A 102 12.46 11.12 17.38
N VAL A 103 11.42 10.34 17.67
CA VAL A 103 10.04 10.84 17.79
C VAL A 103 9.95 11.87 18.93
N TYR A 104 10.57 11.60 20.07
CA TYR A 104 10.61 12.51 21.20
C TYR A 104 11.30 13.83 20.84
N THR A 105 12.44 13.77 20.15
CA THR A 105 13.18 14.95 19.72
C THR A 105 12.36 15.81 18.77
N ILE A 106 11.67 15.20 17.80
CA ILE A 106 10.80 15.91 16.85
C ILE A 106 9.64 16.56 17.59
N THR A 107 9.00 15.85 18.52
CA THR A 107 7.87 16.34 19.30
C THR A 107 8.27 17.54 20.15
N MET A 108 9.43 17.47 20.81
CA MET A 108 9.95 18.59 21.63
C MET A 108 10.30 19.80 20.78
N ALA A 109 10.87 19.60 19.60
CA ALA A 109 11.15 20.70 18.67
C ALA A 109 9.88 21.42 18.22
N LEU A 110 8.81 20.67 17.93
CA LEU A 110 7.51 21.24 17.58
C LEU A 110 6.88 22.02 18.74
N VAL A 111 6.94 21.50 19.95
CA VAL A 111 6.43 22.17 21.16
C VAL A 111 7.17 23.49 21.39
N ASN A 112 8.50 23.48 21.24
CA ASN A 112 9.31 24.71 21.41
C ASN A 112 9.03 25.75 20.33
N THR A 113 8.64 25.33 19.13
CA THR A 113 8.29 26.24 18.03
C THR A 113 6.94 26.91 18.26
N ILE A 114 6.02 26.26 18.96
CA ILE A 114 4.67 26.76 19.23
C ILE A 114 4.64 27.68 20.46
N SER A 115 5.56 27.52 21.37
CA SER A 115 5.69 28.37 22.57
C SER A 115 6.66 29.52 22.29
#